data_eeb7c0c33748b531de37b304765e9ec7
#
_entry.id   eeb7c0c33748b531de37b304765e9ec7
#
_cell.length_a   1.000
_cell.length_b   1.000
_cell.length_c   1.000
_cell.angle_alpha   90.00
_cell.angle_beta   90.00
_cell.angle_gamma   90.00
#
_symmetry.space_group_name_H-M   'P 1'
#
loop_
_entity.id
_entity.type
_entity.pdbx_description
1 polymer ?
#
loop_
_entity_poly.entity_id
_entity_poly.type
_entity_poly.pdbx_seq_one_letter_code
_entity_poly.pdbx_strand_id
1 'polypeptide(L)'
;MAEAYVRYRVQRGQGPVKIRSEMMQKGLAGDDIDTAFSRQAPDWRALATSVLQKRFGDVADSARLDQKERAKRSRFLQQRGFHYEHISAAL
;
A
#
# COMPACT_ATOMS: atom_id res chain seq x y z
N MET A 1 10.04 -18.13 -0.06
CA MET A 1 8.68 -18.22 0.50
C MET A 1 8.13 -16.87 0.92
N ALA A 2 8.79 -16.17 1.84
CA ALA A 2 8.34 -14.85 2.29
C ALA A 2 8.31 -13.84 1.14
N GLU A 3 9.29 -13.88 0.26
CA GLU A 3 9.36 -12.96 -0.88
C GLU A 3 8.20 -13.16 -1.84
N ALA A 4 7.83 -14.41 -2.10
CA ALA A 4 6.70 -14.71 -2.98
C ALA A 4 5.39 -14.20 -2.38
N TYR A 5 5.25 -14.27 -1.07
CA TYR A 5 4.08 -13.75 -0.39
C TYR A 5 3.98 -12.23 -0.55
N VAL A 6 5.09 -11.53 -0.35
CA VAL A 6 5.12 -10.08 -0.53
C VAL A 6 4.73 -9.71 -1.95
N ARG A 7 5.32 -10.38 -2.93
CA ARG A 7 5.03 -10.11 -4.36
C ARG A 7 3.55 -10.33 -4.66
N TYR A 8 2.99 -11.42 -4.16
CA TYR A 8 1.60 -11.75 -4.39
C TYR A 8 0.68 -10.68 -3.82
N ARG A 9 0.94 -10.24 -2.60
CA ARG A 9 0.10 -9.25 -1.95
C ARG A 9 0.24 -7.87 -2.57
N VAL A 10 1.45 -7.52 -3.02
CA VAL A 10 1.68 -6.27 -3.74
C VAL A 10 0.84 -6.26 -5.03
N GLN A 11 0.82 -7.36 -5.75
CA GLN A 11 0.02 -7.46 -6.97
C GLN A 11 -1.47 -7.29 -6.70
N ARG A 12 -1.90 -7.60 -5.49
CA ARG A 12 -3.30 -7.41 -5.09
C ARG A 12 -3.57 -6.05 -4.49
N GLY A 13 -2.59 -5.17 -4.51
CA GLY A 13 -2.75 -3.78 -4.08
C GLY A 13 -2.71 -3.57 -2.58
N GLN A 14 -2.06 -4.46 -1.85
CA GLN A 14 -1.92 -4.31 -0.40
C GLN A 14 -0.66 -3.55 -0.04
N GLY A 15 -0.77 -2.69 0.97
CA GLY A 15 0.36 -1.91 1.44
C GLY A 15 1.22 -2.64 2.46
N PRO A 16 2.36 -2.05 2.84
CA PRO A 16 3.35 -2.73 3.69
C PRO A 16 2.86 -3.04 5.09
N VAL A 17 2.04 -2.19 5.67
CA VAL A 17 1.54 -2.41 7.05
C VAL A 17 0.71 -3.68 7.12
N LYS A 18 -0.19 -3.84 6.16
CA LYS A 18 -1.08 -4.99 6.13
C LYS A 18 -0.31 -6.27 5.82
N ILE A 19 0.59 -6.21 4.85
CA ILE A 19 1.40 -7.39 4.48
C ILE A 19 2.23 -7.85 5.66
N ARG A 20 2.91 -6.92 6.33
CA ARG A 20 3.74 -7.25 7.48
C ARG A 20 2.92 -7.88 8.59
N SER A 21 1.76 -7.32 8.87
CA SER A 21 0.87 -7.85 9.91
C SER A 21 0.45 -9.28 9.60
N GLU A 22 0.09 -9.56 8.36
CA GLU A 22 -0.31 -10.91 7.95
C GLU A 22 0.84 -11.90 8.06
N MET A 23 2.03 -11.47 7.69
CA MET A 23 3.21 -12.33 7.78
C MET A 23 3.54 -12.66 9.23
N MET A 24 3.39 -11.69 10.13
CA MET A 24 3.60 -11.91 11.55
C MET A 24 2.57 -12.89 12.11
N GLN A 25 1.34 -12.78 11.68
CA GLN A 25 0.28 -13.71 12.10
C GLN A 25 0.54 -15.13 11.64
N LYS A 26 1.26 -15.29 10.53
CA LYS A 26 1.65 -16.60 10.01
C LYS A 26 2.89 -17.15 10.71
N GLY A 27 3.44 -16.42 11.66
CA GLY A 27 4.57 -16.90 12.47
C GLY A 27 5.93 -16.58 11.88
N LEU A 28 6.01 -15.74 10.87
CA LEU A 28 7.30 -15.35 10.30
C LEU A 28 8.03 -14.41 11.24
N ALA A 29 9.34 -14.60 11.37
CA ALA A 29 10.17 -13.73 12.20
C ALA A 29 10.33 -12.36 11.56
N GLY A 30 10.49 -11.33 12.40
CA GLY A 30 10.67 -9.96 11.91
C GLY A 30 11.82 -9.81 10.94
N ASP A 31 12.93 -10.51 11.19
CA ASP A 31 14.11 -10.46 10.31
C ASP A 31 13.79 -11.04 8.95
N ASP A 32 13.04 -12.11 8.89
CA ASP A 32 12.65 -12.73 7.62
C ASP A 32 11.72 -11.83 6.83
N ILE A 33 10.82 -11.14 7.52
CA ILE A 33 9.91 -10.17 6.91
C ILE A 33 10.71 -9.01 6.33
N ASP A 34 11.64 -8.46 7.10
CA ASP A 34 12.47 -7.34 6.66
C ASP A 34 13.30 -7.72 5.44
N THR A 35 13.85 -8.93 5.43
CA THR A 35 14.63 -9.42 4.30
C THR A 35 13.76 -9.54 3.06
N ALA A 36 12.55 -10.05 3.19
CA ALA A 36 11.64 -10.20 2.07
C ALA A 36 11.26 -8.85 1.48
N PHE A 37 10.98 -7.86 2.33
CA PHE A 37 10.66 -6.51 1.88
C PHE A 37 11.85 -5.87 1.18
N SER A 38 13.04 -6.05 1.72
CA SER A 38 14.27 -5.52 1.14
C SER A 38 14.53 -6.08 -0.26
N ARG A 39 14.35 -7.37 -0.41
CA ARG A 39 14.64 -8.05 -1.68
C ARG A 39 13.60 -7.74 -2.74
N GLN A 40 12.34 -7.65 -2.38
CA GLN A 40 11.28 -7.29 -3.33
C GLN A 40 11.26 -5.81 -3.63
N ALA A 41 11.68 -4.99 -2.67
CA ALA A 41 11.81 -3.54 -2.80
C ALA A 41 10.65 -2.89 -3.57
N PRO A 42 9.38 -3.10 -3.14
CA PRO A 42 8.27 -2.54 -3.88
C PRO A 42 8.29 -1.02 -3.83
N ASP A 43 7.80 -0.41 -4.90
CA ASP A 43 7.59 1.05 -4.89
C ASP A 43 6.21 1.32 -4.29
N TRP A 44 6.18 1.55 -2.99
CA TRP A 44 4.92 1.72 -2.27
C TRP A 44 4.14 2.95 -2.71
N ARG A 45 4.83 4.02 -3.10
CA ARG A 45 4.16 5.23 -3.60
C ARG A 45 3.47 4.97 -4.92
N ALA A 46 4.16 4.32 -5.83
CA ALA A 46 3.60 3.99 -7.13
C ALA A 46 2.42 3.04 -6.96
N LEU A 47 2.54 2.08 -6.04
CA LEU A 47 1.47 1.14 -5.77
C LEU A 47 0.24 1.86 -5.20
N ALA A 48 0.43 2.75 -4.25
CA ALA A 48 -0.67 3.52 -3.67
C ALA A 48 -1.40 4.33 -4.74
N THR A 49 -0.65 4.98 -5.61
CA THR A 49 -1.23 5.76 -6.72
C THR A 49 -2.04 4.86 -7.64
N SER A 50 -1.48 3.71 -8.00
CA SER A 50 -2.15 2.75 -8.88
C SER A 50 -3.45 2.23 -8.26
N VAL A 51 -3.41 1.91 -6.98
CA VAL A 51 -4.59 1.42 -6.24
C VAL A 51 -5.69 2.48 -6.22
N LEU A 52 -5.31 3.74 -6.00
CA LEU A 52 -6.27 4.84 -6.01
C LEU A 52 -6.91 5.00 -7.39
N GLN A 53 -6.11 4.95 -8.44
CA GLN A 53 -6.61 5.12 -9.79
C GLN A 53 -7.59 4.02 -10.16
N LYS A 54 -7.31 2.80 -9.74
CA LYS A 54 -8.21 1.68 -10.02
C LYS A 54 -9.53 1.79 -9.27
N ARG A 55 -9.51 2.36 -8.07
CA ARG A 55 -10.72 2.46 -7.25
C ARG A 55 -11.55 3.70 -7.56
N PHE A 56 -10.89 4.85 -7.76
CA PHE A 56 -11.55 6.14 -7.91
C PHE A 56 -11.43 6.74 -9.31
N GLY A 57 -10.64 6.10 -10.18
CA GLY A 57 -10.42 6.62 -11.51
C GLY A 57 -9.34 7.67 -11.56
N ASP A 58 -9.11 8.19 -12.76
CA ASP A 58 -8.09 9.19 -12.99
C ASP A 58 -8.52 10.52 -12.38
N VAL A 59 -7.62 11.12 -11.61
CA VAL A 59 -7.88 12.36 -10.89
C VAL A 59 -7.34 13.58 -11.65
N ALA A 60 -6.99 13.42 -12.90
CA ALA A 60 -6.32 14.47 -13.65
C ALA A 60 -7.12 15.78 -13.66
N ASP A 61 -8.43 15.67 -13.67
CA ASP A 61 -9.29 16.85 -13.72
C ASP A 61 -9.61 17.42 -12.34
N SER A 62 -9.24 16.72 -11.30
CA SER A 62 -9.53 17.18 -9.96
C SER A 62 -8.24 17.58 -9.28
N ALA A 63 -7.58 18.57 -9.86
CA ALA A 63 -6.40 19.15 -9.24
C ALA A 63 -6.72 19.62 -7.82
N ARG A 64 -7.98 19.60 -7.44
CA ARG A 64 -8.43 20.02 -6.12
C ARG A 64 -9.44 19.05 -5.58
N LEU A 65 -8.92 18.03 -4.92
CA LEU A 65 -9.78 17.22 -4.09
C LEU A 65 -10.18 18.07 -2.90
N ASP A 66 -11.48 18.15 -2.62
CA ASP A 66 -11.90 18.83 -1.41
C ASP A 66 -11.51 17.96 -0.21
N GLN A 67 -11.62 18.54 0.97
CA GLN A 67 -11.18 17.89 2.20
C GLN A 67 -11.89 16.56 2.45
N LYS A 68 -13.15 16.51 2.10
CA LYS A 68 -13.97 15.32 2.28
C LYS A 68 -13.52 14.19 1.38
N GLU A 69 -13.24 14.49 0.12
CA GLU A 69 -12.74 13.51 -0.84
C GLU A 69 -11.35 13.01 -0.48
N ARG A 70 -10.49 13.93 -0.03
CA ARG A 70 -9.14 13.53 0.41
C ARG A 70 -9.22 12.59 1.60
N ALA A 71 -10.09 12.87 2.55
CA ALA A 71 -10.26 12.02 3.72
C ALA A 71 -10.75 10.62 3.32
N LYS A 72 -11.68 10.57 2.37
CA LYS A 72 -12.22 9.30 1.87
C LYS A 72 -11.14 8.45 1.23
N ARG A 73 -10.33 9.05 0.36
CA ARG A 73 -9.26 8.35 -0.32
C ARG A 73 -8.14 7.95 0.62
N SER A 74 -7.82 8.82 1.56
CA SER A 74 -6.83 8.53 2.59
C SER A 74 -7.25 7.31 3.42
N ARG A 75 -8.51 7.27 3.83
CA ARG A 75 -9.05 6.15 4.62
C ARG A 75 -9.00 4.85 3.83
N PHE A 76 -9.30 4.92 2.54
CA PHE A 76 -9.25 3.75 1.67
C PHE A 76 -7.82 3.16 1.63
N LEU A 77 -6.83 4.02 1.42
CA LEU A 77 -5.43 3.57 1.38
C LEU A 77 -4.98 3.05 2.74
N GLN A 78 -5.45 3.67 3.81
CA GLN A 78 -5.14 3.23 5.15
C GLN A 78 -5.65 1.80 5.40
N GLN A 79 -6.85 1.51 4.93
CA GLN A 79 -7.43 0.17 5.02
C GLN A 79 -6.66 -0.84 4.20
N ARG A 80 -6.03 -0.39 3.12
CA ARG A 80 -5.18 -1.25 2.31
C ARG A 80 -3.81 -1.49 2.95
N GLY A 81 -3.49 -0.76 4.01
CA GLY A 81 -2.26 -0.99 4.77
C GLY A 81 -1.09 -0.14 4.36
N PHE A 82 -1.32 1.03 3.75
CA PHE A 82 -0.24 1.94 3.39
C PHE A 82 0.13 2.84 4.56
N HIS A 83 1.40 3.24 4.61
CA HIS A 83 1.87 4.23 5.59
C HIS A 83 1.40 5.63 5.19
N TYR A 84 1.30 6.50 6.18
CA TYR A 84 0.86 7.87 5.95
C TYR A 84 1.68 8.58 4.87
N GLU A 85 3.00 8.39 4.87
CA GLU A 85 3.85 9.03 3.87
C GLU A 85 3.51 8.61 2.45
N HIS A 86 3.14 7.35 2.25
CA HIS A 86 2.75 6.86 0.93
C HIS A 86 1.38 7.38 0.54
N ILE A 87 0.48 7.46 1.50
CA ILE A 87 -0.87 8.00 1.28
C ILE A 87 -0.78 9.46 0.89
N SER A 88 -0.01 10.23 1.64
CA SER A 88 0.17 11.65 1.40
C SER A 88 0.76 11.91 0.01
N ALA A 89 1.72 11.11 -0.39
CA ALA A 89 2.36 11.26 -1.70
C ALA A 89 1.40 10.91 -2.84
N ALA A 90 0.45 10.00 -2.61
CA ALA A 90 -0.51 9.59 -3.64
C ALA A 90 -1.67 10.57 -3.79
N LEU A 91 -1.91 11.40 -2.80
CA LEU A 91 -2.96 12.41 -2.84
C LEU A 91 -2.39 13.73 -3.35
#